data_9c5eccb524a0c949a9b44fecd90f21cd
#
_entry.id   9c5eccb524a0c949a9b44fecd90f21cd
#
_cell.length_a   1.000
_cell.length_b   1.000
_cell.length_c   1.000
_cell.angle_alpha   90.00
_cell.angle_beta   90.00
_cell.angle_gamma   90.00
#
_symmetry.space_group_name_H-M   'P 1'
#
loop_
_entity.id
_entity.type
_entity.pdbx_description
1 polymer ?
#
loop_
_entity_poly.entity_id
_entity_poly.type
_entity_poly.pdbx_seq_one_letter_code
_entity_poly.pdbx_strand_id
1 'polypeptide(L)'
;EIPNNFFKKECKFELPEFKEYAVGMVFLPPKKNQLNYCVDIFEQEIKRQGLNILGWRDVPVNSKVVGAIASQSQPNIKQVFIGKIDSNQTEKDFLLKLYIARKIAENKIYQSKLSQKSFFYFSSLHNKTIIYKGLLVPEDIERFYIDLKNPMLVTRLALVHQRFSTNTFPTWDLAQPFRYMCHNGEVN
;
A
#
# COMPACT_ATOMS: atom_id res chain seq x y z
N GLU A 1 9.68 -2.70 -8.86
CA GLU A 1 9.53 -1.42 -9.54
C GLU A 1 8.04 -1.18 -9.84
N ILE A 2 7.61 0.11 -9.93
CA ILE A 2 6.22 0.44 -10.28
C ILE A 2 5.98 0.10 -11.75
N PRO A 3 5.00 -0.76 -12.08
CA PRO A 3 4.70 -1.15 -13.45
C PRO A 3 3.85 -0.06 -14.14
N ASN A 4 4.49 0.99 -14.63
CA ASN A 4 3.84 2.20 -15.16
C ASN A 4 2.82 1.91 -16.27
N ASN A 5 3.20 1.09 -17.27
CA ASN A 5 2.32 0.77 -18.39
C ASN A 5 1.08 -0.03 -17.94
N PHE A 6 1.25 -0.91 -16.95
CA PHE A 6 0.14 -1.62 -16.33
C PHE A 6 -0.84 -0.62 -15.69
N PHE A 7 -0.36 0.28 -14.85
CA PHE A 7 -1.23 1.25 -14.19
C PHE A 7 -1.87 2.25 -15.13
N LYS A 8 -1.17 2.72 -16.17
CA LYS A 8 -1.77 3.58 -17.21
C LYS A 8 -2.97 2.91 -17.90
N LYS A 9 -2.99 1.59 -18.00
CA LYS A 9 -4.10 0.83 -18.58
C LYS A 9 -5.22 0.54 -17.58
N GLU A 10 -4.87 0.19 -16.34
CA GLU A 10 -5.83 -0.28 -15.33
C GLU A 10 -6.51 0.85 -14.55
N CYS A 11 -5.89 2.04 -14.46
CA CYS A 11 -6.47 3.19 -13.78
C CYS A 11 -7.50 3.89 -14.66
N LYS A 12 -8.60 4.34 -14.05
CA LYS A 12 -9.67 5.13 -14.71
C LYS A 12 -9.39 6.64 -14.71
N PHE A 13 -8.17 7.04 -14.41
CA PHE A 13 -7.69 8.41 -14.35
C PHE A 13 -6.29 8.47 -14.98
N GLU A 14 -5.92 9.66 -15.44
CA GLU A 14 -4.65 9.88 -16.09
C GLU A 14 -3.49 9.80 -15.09
N LEU A 15 -2.40 9.17 -15.50
CA LEU A 15 -1.16 9.08 -14.75
C LEU A 15 -0.03 9.81 -15.49
N PRO A 16 0.76 10.60 -14.76
CA PRO A 16 2.00 11.20 -15.30
C PRO A 16 3.02 10.13 -15.73
N GLU A 17 4.18 10.59 -16.22
CA GLU A 17 5.26 9.69 -16.54
C GLU A 17 5.88 9.03 -15.30
N PHE A 18 6.55 7.91 -15.53
CA PHE A 18 7.22 7.15 -14.48
C PHE A 18 8.14 8.03 -13.63
N LYS A 19 8.07 7.90 -12.31
CA LYS A 19 8.72 8.70 -11.26
C LYS A 19 8.10 10.07 -10.97
N GLU A 20 7.18 10.56 -11.79
CA GLU A 20 6.50 11.83 -11.54
C GLU A 20 5.26 11.67 -10.60
N TYR A 21 4.93 10.44 -10.27
CA TYR A 21 3.92 10.08 -9.28
C TYR A 21 4.40 8.97 -8.36
N ALA A 22 3.73 8.82 -7.24
CA ALA A 22 3.92 7.72 -6.30
C ALA A 22 2.69 6.84 -6.21
N VAL A 23 2.89 5.57 -5.88
CA VAL A 23 1.82 4.61 -5.59
C VAL A 23 1.92 4.19 -4.13
N GLY A 24 0.82 4.33 -3.40
CA GLY A 24 0.64 3.77 -2.07
C GLY A 24 -0.16 2.49 -2.14
N MET A 25 0.36 1.38 -1.60
CA MET A 25 -0.43 0.18 -1.33
C MET A 25 -0.92 0.27 0.12
N VAL A 26 -2.24 0.37 0.31
CA VAL A 26 -2.86 0.73 1.58
C VAL A 26 -3.80 -0.36 2.05
N PHE A 27 -3.61 -0.81 3.27
CA PHE A 27 -4.57 -1.61 4.01
C PHE A 27 -5.50 -0.67 4.76
N LEU A 28 -6.79 -0.94 4.71
CA LEU A 28 -7.86 -0.08 5.22
C LEU A 28 -8.87 -0.90 6.01
N PRO A 29 -9.61 -0.26 6.95
CA PRO A 29 -10.70 -0.90 7.67
C PRO A 29 -11.72 -1.59 6.75
N PRO A 30 -12.19 -2.81 7.06
CA PRO A 30 -13.28 -3.45 6.33
C PRO A 30 -14.60 -2.66 6.38
N LYS A 31 -14.90 -1.97 7.50
CA LYS A 31 -16.12 -1.15 7.63
C LYS A 31 -16.01 0.13 6.80
N LYS A 32 -16.94 0.31 5.84
CA LYS A 32 -16.90 1.40 4.86
C LYS A 32 -16.81 2.81 5.46
N ASN A 33 -17.54 3.09 6.55
CA ASN A 33 -17.48 4.41 7.21
C ASN A 33 -16.10 4.68 7.83
N GLN A 34 -15.45 3.67 8.42
CA GLN A 34 -14.11 3.80 8.98
C GLN A 34 -13.04 3.87 7.88
N LEU A 35 -13.24 3.13 6.79
CA LEU A 35 -12.39 3.23 5.59
C LEU A 35 -12.42 4.67 5.04
N ASN A 36 -13.61 5.23 4.82
CA ASN A 36 -13.76 6.58 4.29
C ASN A 36 -13.08 7.61 5.21
N TYR A 37 -13.26 7.49 6.52
CA TYR A 37 -12.58 8.36 7.48
C TYR A 37 -11.03 8.30 7.33
N CYS A 38 -10.46 7.11 7.19
CA CYS A 38 -9.03 6.95 6.99
C CYS A 38 -8.55 7.57 5.66
N VAL A 39 -9.33 7.38 4.59
CA VAL A 39 -9.06 7.99 3.28
C VAL A 39 -9.08 9.51 3.39
N ASP A 40 -10.15 10.09 3.98
CA ASP A 40 -10.30 11.54 4.12
C ASP A 40 -9.15 12.17 4.91
N ILE A 41 -8.73 11.55 6.03
CA ILE A 41 -7.58 12.02 6.81
C ILE A 41 -6.31 12.00 5.98
N PHE A 42 -6.04 10.92 5.25
CA PHE A 42 -4.84 10.83 4.43
C PHE A 42 -4.85 11.84 3.27
N GLU A 43 -5.96 12.00 2.57
CA GLU A 43 -6.08 12.99 1.50
C GLU A 43 -5.87 14.43 1.99
N GLN A 44 -6.39 14.75 3.18
CA GLN A 44 -6.14 16.05 3.79
C GLN A 44 -4.65 16.29 4.05
N GLU A 45 -3.94 15.27 4.54
CA GLU A 45 -2.50 15.41 4.81
C GLU A 45 -1.68 15.51 3.50
N ILE A 46 -2.06 14.80 2.44
CA ILE A 46 -1.45 14.96 1.12
C ILE A 46 -1.61 16.40 0.61
N LYS A 47 -2.83 16.95 0.69
CA LYS A 47 -3.09 18.34 0.30
C LYS A 47 -2.29 19.35 1.13
N ARG A 48 -2.16 19.13 2.45
CA ARG A 48 -1.35 19.99 3.34
C ARG A 48 0.13 20.00 3.00
N GLN A 49 0.64 18.90 2.41
CA GLN A 49 2.02 18.83 1.93
C GLN A 49 2.19 19.44 0.51
N GLY A 50 1.14 20.00 -0.07
CA GLY A 50 1.18 20.55 -1.43
C GLY A 50 1.38 19.46 -2.50
N LEU A 51 0.74 18.32 -2.30
CA LEU A 51 0.70 17.21 -3.24
C LEU A 51 -0.74 16.99 -3.73
N ASN A 52 -0.90 16.27 -4.85
CA ASN A 52 -2.19 16.01 -5.47
C ASN A 52 -2.54 14.52 -5.45
N ILE A 53 -3.75 14.19 -5.02
CA ILE A 53 -4.33 12.85 -5.22
C ILE A 53 -4.79 12.75 -6.67
N LEU A 54 -4.17 11.85 -7.44
CA LEU A 54 -4.58 11.55 -8.83
C LEU A 54 -5.78 10.62 -8.84
N GLY A 55 -5.84 9.69 -7.91
CA GLY A 55 -6.97 8.78 -7.76
C GLY A 55 -6.70 7.60 -6.83
N TRP A 56 -7.76 6.83 -6.60
CA TRP A 56 -7.75 5.58 -5.85
C TRP A 56 -8.21 4.42 -6.74
N ARG A 57 -7.55 3.29 -6.58
CA ARG A 57 -7.91 2.04 -7.25
C ARG A 57 -8.16 0.95 -6.20
N ASP A 58 -9.27 0.24 -6.32
CA ASP A 58 -9.46 -1.00 -5.58
C ASP A 58 -8.51 -2.06 -6.15
N VAL A 59 -7.74 -2.71 -5.30
CA VAL A 59 -6.89 -3.82 -5.73
C VAL A 59 -7.75 -5.06 -5.91
N PRO A 60 -7.79 -5.65 -7.12
CA PRO A 60 -8.58 -6.86 -7.34
C PRO A 60 -7.97 -8.03 -6.58
N VAL A 61 -8.72 -8.59 -5.63
CA VAL A 61 -8.29 -9.71 -4.79
C VAL A 61 -9.29 -10.86 -4.82
N ASN A 62 -8.79 -12.08 -4.71
CA ASN A 62 -9.59 -13.28 -4.54
C ASN A 62 -9.53 -13.76 -3.08
N SER A 63 -10.47 -13.30 -2.27
CA SER A 63 -10.54 -13.65 -0.83
C SER A 63 -10.83 -15.14 -0.57
N LYS A 64 -11.25 -15.92 -1.58
CA LYS A 64 -11.55 -17.36 -1.41
C LYS A 64 -10.31 -18.22 -1.14
N VAL A 65 -9.12 -17.72 -1.49
CA VAL A 65 -7.85 -18.44 -1.25
C VAL A 65 -7.25 -18.15 0.12
N VAL A 66 -7.81 -17.19 0.85
CA VAL A 66 -7.32 -16.81 2.18
C VAL A 66 -7.75 -17.85 3.21
N GLY A 67 -6.81 -18.31 4.02
CA GLY A 67 -7.09 -19.25 5.11
C GLY A 67 -8.10 -18.70 6.13
N ALA A 68 -8.85 -19.57 6.79
CA ALA A 68 -9.97 -19.20 7.69
C ALA A 68 -9.58 -18.21 8.81
N ILE A 69 -8.36 -18.33 9.37
CA ILE A 69 -7.88 -17.43 10.42
C ILE A 69 -7.53 -16.06 9.82
N ALA A 70 -6.79 -16.05 8.72
CA ALA A 70 -6.34 -14.82 8.06
C ALA A 70 -7.51 -14.00 7.48
N SER A 71 -8.58 -14.67 7.03
CA SER A 71 -9.78 -14.01 6.48
C SER A 71 -10.54 -13.17 7.52
N GLN A 72 -10.48 -13.53 8.80
CA GLN A 72 -11.12 -12.77 9.89
C GLN A 72 -10.51 -11.37 10.09
N SER A 73 -9.25 -11.21 9.72
CA SER A 73 -8.51 -9.96 9.82
C SER A 73 -8.09 -9.39 8.46
N GLN A 74 -8.68 -9.86 7.36
CA GLN A 74 -8.37 -9.36 6.02
C GLN A 74 -8.75 -7.88 5.90
N PRO A 75 -7.80 -6.99 5.55
CA PRO A 75 -8.09 -5.59 5.30
C PRO A 75 -8.79 -5.38 3.95
N ASN A 76 -9.41 -4.24 3.79
CA ASN A 76 -9.70 -3.72 2.47
C ASN A 76 -8.40 -3.19 1.85
N ILE A 77 -8.11 -3.52 0.60
CA ILE A 77 -6.83 -3.18 -0.02
C ILE A 77 -7.06 -2.24 -1.19
N LYS A 78 -6.45 -1.04 -1.11
CA LYS A 78 -6.52 -0.04 -2.17
C LYS A 78 -5.13 0.45 -2.56
N GLN A 79 -5.05 0.99 -3.76
CA GLN A 79 -3.91 1.77 -4.23
C GLN A 79 -4.30 3.23 -4.32
N VAL A 80 -3.45 4.11 -3.79
CA VAL A 80 -3.54 5.55 -3.96
C VAL A 80 -2.42 6.04 -4.88
N PHE A 81 -2.77 6.91 -5.81
CA PHE A 81 -1.84 7.52 -6.76
C PHE A 81 -1.72 9.00 -6.45
N ILE A 82 -0.47 9.47 -6.27
CA ILE A 82 -0.16 10.82 -5.80
C ILE A 82 0.83 11.44 -6.75
N GLY A 83 0.47 12.61 -7.29
CA GLY A 83 1.32 13.41 -8.17
C GLY A 83 1.95 14.60 -7.47
N LYS A 84 3.03 15.11 -8.05
CA LYS A 84 3.57 16.42 -7.73
C LYS A 84 2.60 17.51 -8.25
N ILE A 85 2.52 18.65 -7.55
CA ILE A 85 1.85 19.86 -8.08
C ILE A 85 2.88 20.71 -8.84
N ASP A 86 4.09 20.85 -8.27
CA ASP A 86 5.19 21.57 -8.87
C ASP A 86 6.11 20.58 -9.60
N SER A 87 6.25 20.75 -10.91
CA SER A 87 7.13 19.95 -11.76
C SER A 87 8.62 20.10 -11.41
N ASN A 88 9.01 21.21 -10.78
CA ASN A 88 10.40 21.46 -10.34
C ASN A 88 10.73 20.80 -9.00
N GLN A 89 9.75 20.20 -8.34
CA GLN A 89 9.95 19.51 -7.06
C GLN A 89 10.92 18.35 -7.22
N THR A 90 12.01 18.36 -6.44
CA THR A 90 12.98 17.26 -6.46
C THR A 90 12.37 15.94 -5.98
N GLU A 91 12.94 14.83 -6.42
CA GLU A 91 12.51 13.50 -5.95
C GLU A 91 12.61 13.38 -4.42
N LYS A 92 13.71 13.89 -3.85
CA LYS A 92 13.95 13.86 -2.40
C LYS A 92 12.86 14.62 -1.63
N ASP A 93 12.50 15.81 -2.08
CA ASP A 93 11.44 16.61 -1.44
C ASP A 93 10.07 15.94 -1.60
N PHE A 94 9.77 15.39 -2.79
CA PHE A 94 8.56 14.64 -3.03
C PHE A 94 8.41 13.45 -2.06
N LEU A 95 9.45 12.62 -1.94
CA LEU A 95 9.44 11.47 -1.04
C LEU A 95 9.36 11.89 0.45
N LEU A 96 10.01 12.98 0.82
CA LEU A 96 9.91 13.53 2.19
C LEU A 96 8.49 13.98 2.52
N LYS A 97 7.81 14.67 1.61
CA LYS A 97 6.41 15.10 1.78
C LYS A 97 5.46 13.91 1.89
N LEU A 98 5.64 12.87 1.07
CA LEU A 98 4.89 11.62 1.17
C LEU A 98 5.08 10.96 2.55
N TYR A 99 6.32 10.89 3.02
CA TYR A 99 6.64 10.35 4.34
C TYR A 99 5.95 11.14 5.46
N ILE A 100 6.02 12.47 5.43
CA ILE A 100 5.41 13.36 6.43
C ILE A 100 3.88 13.16 6.42
N ALA A 101 3.24 13.24 5.25
CA ALA A 101 1.79 13.05 5.13
C ALA A 101 1.34 11.71 5.70
N ARG A 102 2.04 10.62 5.34
CA ARG A 102 1.76 9.29 5.85
C ARG A 102 1.88 9.22 7.38
N LYS A 103 2.99 9.72 7.95
CA LYS A 103 3.24 9.65 9.40
C LYS A 103 2.21 10.45 10.19
N ILE A 104 1.82 11.62 9.69
CA ILE A 104 0.79 12.44 10.36
C ILE A 104 -0.57 11.73 10.27
N ALA A 105 -0.94 11.17 9.11
CA ALA A 105 -2.19 10.43 8.95
C ALA A 105 -2.23 9.19 9.83
N GLU A 106 -1.15 8.37 9.84
CA GLU A 106 -1.02 7.20 10.72
C GLU A 106 -1.23 7.60 12.19
N ASN A 107 -0.58 8.67 12.66
CA ASN A 107 -0.69 9.13 14.03
C ASN A 107 -2.12 9.63 14.37
N LYS A 108 -2.74 10.43 13.52
CA LYS A 108 -4.11 10.91 13.70
C LYS A 108 -5.12 9.76 13.77
N ILE A 109 -4.99 8.80 12.89
CA ILE A 109 -5.89 7.63 12.86
C ILE A 109 -5.66 6.76 14.10
N TYR A 110 -4.42 6.54 14.50
CA TYR A 110 -4.09 5.80 15.71
C TYR A 110 -4.67 6.45 16.97
N GLN A 111 -4.64 7.79 17.08
CA GLN A 111 -5.23 8.54 18.19
C GLN A 111 -6.77 8.65 18.12
N SER A 112 -7.38 8.30 17.01
CA SER A 112 -8.82 8.37 16.83
C SER A 112 -9.59 7.33 17.66
N LYS A 113 -10.91 7.49 17.75
CA LYS A 113 -11.82 6.53 18.40
C LYS A 113 -12.28 5.39 17.49
N LEU A 114 -11.68 5.21 16.31
CA LEU A 114 -12.05 4.14 15.39
C LEU A 114 -11.75 2.78 16.00
N SER A 115 -12.74 1.87 15.96
CA SER A 115 -12.58 0.51 16.47
C SER A 115 -11.68 -0.36 15.57
N GLN A 116 -11.54 0.00 14.29
CA GLN A 116 -10.73 -0.73 13.30
C GLN A 116 -9.49 0.05 12.86
N LYS A 117 -8.98 0.98 13.66
CA LYS A 117 -7.81 1.80 13.32
C LYS A 117 -6.53 0.99 13.05
N SER A 118 -6.39 -0.19 13.65
CA SER A 118 -5.25 -1.09 13.42
C SER A 118 -5.16 -1.64 12.00
N PHE A 119 -6.24 -1.58 11.22
CA PHE A 119 -6.22 -1.97 9.80
C PHE A 119 -5.57 -0.91 8.90
N PHE A 120 -5.40 0.33 9.39
CA PHE A 120 -4.80 1.38 8.56
C PHE A 120 -3.28 1.22 8.52
N TYR A 121 -2.77 0.78 7.39
CA TYR A 121 -1.35 0.53 7.20
C TYR A 121 -0.93 0.72 5.73
N PHE A 122 0.21 1.38 5.52
CA PHE A 122 0.84 1.46 4.21
C PHE A 122 1.88 0.36 4.05
N SER A 123 1.62 -0.64 3.22
CA SER A 123 2.65 -1.63 2.88
C SER A 123 3.76 -1.00 2.03
N SER A 124 3.42 -0.06 1.15
CA SER A 124 4.37 0.81 0.44
C SER A 124 3.75 2.18 0.14
N LEU A 125 4.60 3.19 0.00
CA LEU A 125 4.26 4.52 -0.53
C LEU A 125 5.53 5.12 -1.13
N HIS A 126 5.71 4.98 -2.44
CA HIS A 126 6.94 5.37 -3.11
C HIS A 126 6.71 5.62 -4.61
N ASN A 127 7.64 6.35 -5.27
CA ASN A 127 7.60 6.60 -6.71
C ASN A 127 8.34 5.56 -7.57
N LYS A 128 8.97 4.55 -6.93
CA LYS A 128 9.75 3.50 -7.64
C LYS A 128 9.34 2.09 -7.27
N THR A 129 8.87 1.86 -6.05
CA THR A 129 8.61 0.52 -5.51
C THR A 129 7.16 0.33 -5.09
N ILE A 130 6.68 -0.89 -5.20
CA ILE A 130 5.37 -1.30 -4.73
C ILE A 130 5.49 -2.65 -4.02
N ILE A 131 4.72 -2.87 -2.95
CA ILE A 131 4.77 -4.08 -2.15
C ILE A 131 3.40 -4.74 -2.12
N TYR A 132 3.30 -5.93 -2.68
CA TYR A 132 2.21 -6.87 -2.51
C TYR A 132 2.56 -7.83 -1.38
N LYS A 133 1.80 -7.86 -0.31
CA LYS A 133 2.03 -8.72 0.84
C LYS A 133 0.73 -9.06 1.56
N GLY A 134 0.76 -10.07 2.41
CA GLY A 134 -0.39 -10.45 3.19
C GLY A 134 -0.12 -11.65 4.10
N LEU A 135 -1.10 -12.01 4.89
CA LEU A 135 -1.10 -13.22 5.70
C LEU A 135 -1.55 -14.41 4.82
N LEU A 136 -0.64 -14.81 3.93
CA LEU A 136 -0.84 -15.78 2.87
C LEU A 136 0.29 -16.80 2.86
N VAL A 137 0.02 -18.01 2.41
CA VAL A 137 1.09 -18.94 2.02
C VAL A 137 1.66 -18.53 0.66
N PRO A 138 2.92 -18.87 0.34
CA PRO A 138 3.60 -18.38 -0.86
C PRO A 138 2.82 -18.65 -2.17
N GLU A 139 2.23 -19.82 -2.29
CA GLU A 139 1.50 -20.27 -3.47
C GLU A 139 0.20 -19.48 -3.70
N ASP A 140 -0.32 -18.85 -2.66
CA ASP A 140 -1.58 -18.10 -2.74
C ASP A 140 -1.38 -16.62 -3.04
N ILE A 141 -0.16 -16.08 -3.01
CA ILE A 141 0.07 -14.65 -3.26
C ILE A 141 -0.41 -14.21 -4.65
N GLU A 142 -0.08 -14.98 -5.69
CA GLU A 142 -0.54 -14.73 -7.06
C GLU A 142 -2.02 -15.05 -7.26
N ARG A 143 -2.53 -16.04 -6.53
CA ARG A 143 -3.94 -16.41 -6.58
C ARG A 143 -4.83 -15.40 -5.87
N PHE A 144 -4.31 -14.73 -4.85
CA PHE A 144 -4.99 -13.69 -4.10
C PHE A 144 -4.95 -12.35 -4.85
N TYR A 145 -3.77 -11.86 -5.23
CA TYR A 145 -3.60 -10.62 -5.97
C TYR A 145 -3.72 -10.86 -7.47
N ILE A 146 -4.90 -10.61 -8.04
CA ILE A 146 -5.18 -10.87 -9.48
C ILE A 146 -4.22 -10.08 -10.39
N ASP A 147 -3.79 -8.89 -9.96
CA ASP A 147 -2.81 -8.06 -10.68
C ASP A 147 -1.53 -8.82 -11.02
N LEU A 148 -1.06 -9.70 -10.13
CA LEU A 148 0.20 -10.44 -10.31
C LEU A 148 0.16 -11.43 -11.50
N LYS A 149 -1.04 -11.80 -11.97
CA LYS A 149 -1.23 -12.62 -13.18
C LYS A 149 -1.21 -11.83 -14.47
N ASN A 150 -1.28 -10.51 -14.39
CA ASN A 150 -1.33 -9.68 -15.58
C ASN A 150 0.06 -9.59 -16.23
N PRO A 151 0.22 -9.99 -17.52
CA PRO A 151 1.52 -9.99 -18.19
C PRO A 151 2.12 -8.59 -18.37
N MET A 152 1.34 -7.53 -18.17
CA MET A 152 1.84 -6.15 -18.18
C MET A 152 2.47 -5.73 -16.84
N LEU A 153 2.25 -6.50 -15.77
CA LEU A 153 2.88 -6.24 -14.47
C LEU A 153 4.31 -6.78 -14.48
N VAL A 154 5.20 -6.08 -15.16
CA VAL A 154 6.61 -6.42 -15.30
C VAL A 154 7.48 -5.61 -14.35
N THR A 155 8.57 -6.20 -13.87
CA THR A 155 9.53 -5.54 -12.97
C THR A 155 10.96 -6.01 -13.29
N ARG A 156 11.95 -5.13 -13.06
CA ARG A 156 13.37 -5.49 -13.19
C ARG A 156 13.91 -6.27 -12.01
N LEU A 157 13.30 -6.09 -10.83
CA LEU A 157 13.70 -6.74 -9.59
C LEU A 157 12.47 -7.06 -8.77
N ALA A 158 12.39 -8.29 -8.30
CA ALA A 158 11.43 -8.72 -7.29
C ALA A 158 12.18 -9.21 -6.05
N LEU A 159 11.86 -8.63 -4.89
CA LEU A 159 12.32 -9.12 -3.59
C LEU A 159 11.17 -9.90 -2.97
N VAL A 160 11.43 -11.17 -2.64
CA VAL A 160 10.41 -12.09 -2.13
C VAL A 160 10.79 -12.58 -0.74
N HIS A 161 9.81 -12.62 0.16
CA HIS A 161 9.97 -13.17 1.50
C HIS A 161 8.70 -13.95 1.90
N GLN A 162 8.86 -15.16 2.43
CA GLN A 162 7.72 -16.05 2.71
C GLN A 162 7.54 -16.44 4.17
N ARG A 163 8.46 -16.07 5.07
CA ARG A 163 8.38 -16.43 6.50
C ARG A 163 7.93 -15.26 7.35
N PHE A 164 7.10 -15.56 8.36
CA PHE A 164 6.82 -14.67 9.48
C PHE A 164 7.88 -14.86 10.57
N SER A 165 8.00 -13.86 11.45
CA SER A 165 8.74 -14.03 12.70
C SER A 165 8.09 -15.13 13.55
N THR A 166 8.91 -15.93 14.23
CA THR A 166 8.45 -16.99 15.14
C THR A 166 7.99 -16.44 16.49
N ASN A 167 8.38 -15.19 16.82
CA ASN A 167 8.18 -14.58 18.14
C ASN A 167 6.99 -13.61 18.20
N THR A 168 6.36 -13.28 17.05
CA THR A 168 5.22 -12.39 16.99
C THR A 168 4.00 -13.07 16.39
N PHE A 169 2.80 -12.73 16.88
CA PHE A 169 1.58 -13.22 16.27
C PHE A 169 1.45 -12.65 14.84
N PRO A 170 1.25 -13.49 13.83
CA PRO A 170 1.21 -13.04 12.44
C PRO A 170 -0.03 -12.21 12.15
N THR A 171 0.16 -11.05 11.52
CA THR A 171 -0.88 -10.15 11.05
C THR A 171 -0.60 -9.69 9.63
N TRP A 172 -1.58 -9.11 8.93
CA TRP A 172 -1.44 -8.66 7.56
C TRP A 172 -0.35 -7.58 7.39
N ASP A 173 -0.24 -6.67 8.33
CA ASP A 173 0.74 -5.57 8.33
C ASP A 173 2.15 -6.04 8.72
N LEU A 174 2.26 -7.08 9.54
CA LEU A 174 3.56 -7.66 9.95
C LEU A 174 4.13 -8.65 8.94
N ALA A 175 3.39 -9.01 7.88
CA ALA A 175 3.95 -9.79 6.79
C ALA A 175 5.14 -9.06 6.15
N GLN A 176 6.19 -9.81 5.78
CA GLN A 176 7.33 -9.30 5.03
C GLN A 176 6.97 -9.13 3.53
N PRO A 177 7.70 -8.30 2.75
CA PRO A 177 8.74 -7.37 3.20
C PRO A 177 8.15 -6.10 3.84
N PHE A 178 8.95 -5.42 4.65
CA PHE A 178 8.66 -4.05 5.08
C PHE A 178 9.15 -3.04 4.04
N ARG A 179 8.72 -1.77 4.15
CA ARG A 179 9.00 -0.73 3.15
C ARG A 179 10.48 -0.56 2.78
N TYR A 180 11.36 -0.74 3.75
CA TYR A 180 12.80 -0.55 3.59
C TYR A 180 13.65 -1.71 4.13
N MET A 181 13.03 -2.79 4.54
CA MET A 181 13.72 -3.91 5.15
C MET A 181 13.06 -5.23 4.81
N CYS A 182 13.88 -6.22 4.55
CA CYS A 182 13.47 -7.61 4.38
C CYS A 182 14.63 -8.50 4.85
N HIS A 183 14.36 -9.39 5.80
CA HIS A 183 15.38 -10.33 6.25
C HIS A 183 14.74 -11.60 6.82
N ASN A 184 15.53 -12.66 6.91
CA ASN A 184 15.13 -13.99 7.38
C ASN A 184 15.56 -14.27 8.82
N GLY A 185 15.84 -13.26 9.59
CA GLY A 185 16.20 -13.39 11.01
C GLY A 185 15.08 -12.86 11.91
N GLU A 186 15.27 -13.00 13.21
CA GLU A 186 14.41 -12.36 14.19
C GLU A 186 14.73 -10.86 14.23
N VAL A 187 13.69 -10.04 14.12
CA VAL A 187 13.73 -8.61 14.43
C VAL A 187 12.80 -8.39 15.60
N ASN A 188 13.38 -8.06 16.71
CA ASN A 188 12.66 -7.66 17.91
C ASN A 188 12.46 -6.16 17.94
#